data_9f1b02544b3a47441ca7a83a5f179921
#
_entry.id   9f1b02544b3a47441ca7a83a5f179921
#
_cell.length_a   1.000
_cell.length_b   1.000
_cell.length_c   1.000
_cell.angle_alpha   90.00
_cell.angle_beta   90.00
_cell.angle_gamma   90.00
#
_symmetry.space_group_name_H-M   'P 1'
#
loop_
_entity.id
_entity.type
_entity.pdbx_description
1 polymer ?
#
loop_
_entity_poly.entity_id
_entity_poly.type
_entity_poly.pdbx_seq_one_letter_code
_entity_poly.pdbx_strand_id
1 'polypeptide(L)'
;MATRAESEVRVTILFGILQQLMTTRQNKLFANLSITSSQFGLLMHFTHNPIRSWLVSELAKVMEMNQPGITKVVTQLVDKGLLLATPDTSDGRKKHLKITDKGLKTCSKTMNFFEPDIQNIYSSFANDELSELEQRLEKLMTWLDTNRDDIKGL
;
A
#
# COMPACT_ATOMS: atom_id res chain seq x y z
N MET A 1 6.71 27.95 -22.95
CA MET A 1 6.74 26.52 -22.59
C MET A 1 7.62 26.36 -21.36
N ALA A 2 7.17 25.55 -20.37
CA ALA A 2 7.98 25.24 -19.20
C ALA A 2 9.23 24.44 -19.62
N THR A 3 10.36 24.74 -19.00
CA THR A 3 11.59 23.97 -19.20
C THR A 3 11.43 22.57 -18.57
N ARG A 4 12.33 21.65 -18.95
CA ARG A 4 12.34 20.30 -18.36
C ARG A 4 12.48 20.36 -16.83
N ALA A 5 13.42 21.17 -16.31
CA ALA A 5 13.65 21.34 -14.87
C ALA A 5 12.40 21.87 -14.14
N GLU A 6 11.72 22.87 -14.70
CA GLU A 6 10.46 23.38 -14.14
C GLU A 6 9.38 22.31 -14.10
N SER A 7 9.30 21.47 -15.14
CA SER A 7 8.34 20.36 -15.19
C SER A 7 8.65 19.28 -14.14
N GLU A 8 9.92 18.92 -13.95
CA GLU A 8 10.36 17.95 -12.93
C GLU A 8 9.98 18.43 -11.52
N VAL A 9 10.26 19.67 -11.19
CA VAL A 9 9.88 20.27 -9.89
C VAL A 9 8.37 20.30 -9.74
N ARG A 10 7.62 20.74 -10.76
CA ARG A 10 6.16 20.80 -10.70
C ARG A 10 5.52 19.43 -10.51
N VAL A 11 5.99 18.40 -11.21
CA VAL A 11 5.52 17.00 -11.04
C VAL A 11 5.76 16.54 -9.60
N THR A 12 6.96 16.80 -9.04
CA THR A 12 7.29 16.44 -7.66
C THR A 12 6.34 17.11 -6.65
N ILE A 13 6.05 18.40 -6.83
CA ILE A 13 5.09 19.13 -5.99
C ILE A 13 3.68 18.53 -6.11
N LEU A 14 3.23 18.21 -7.33
CA LEU A 14 1.91 17.61 -7.57
C LEU A 14 1.77 16.26 -6.87
N PHE A 15 2.82 15.42 -6.85
CA PHE A 15 2.81 14.17 -6.09
C PHE A 15 2.56 14.40 -4.59
N GLY A 16 3.26 15.37 -3.99
CA GLY A 16 3.05 15.71 -2.58
C GLY A 16 1.61 16.15 -2.29
N ILE A 17 1.05 17.00 -3.15
CA ILE A 17 -0.34 17.46 -3.02
C ILE A 17 -1.33 16.30 -3.21
N LEU A 18 -1.15 15.48 -4.24
CA LEU A 18 -1.98 14.31 -4.49
C LEU A 18 -1.96 13.33 -3.33
N GLN A 19 -0.78 13.02 -2.80
CA GLN A 19 -0.64 12.15 -1.63
C GLN A 19 -1.44 12.68 -0.43
N GLN A 20 -1.36 13.98 -0.15
CA GLN A 20 -2.10 14.60 0.95
C GLN A 20 -3.62 14.52 0.74
N LEU A 21 -4.10 14.87 -0.46
CA LEU A 21 -5.53 14.83 -0.80
C LEU A 21 -6.08 13.40 -0.76
N MET A 22 -5.36 12.44 -1.33
CA MET A 22 -5.74 11.02 -1.33
C MET A 22 -5.77 10.46 0.10
N THR A 23 -4.77 10.78 0.92
CA THR A 23 -4.73 10.34 2.32
C THR A 23 -5.92 10.90 3.11
N THR A 24 -6.24 12.18 2.95
CA THR A 24 -7.40 12.79 3.61
C THR A 24 -8.71 12.13 3.19
N ARG A 25 -8.86 11.83 1.91
CA ARG A 25 -10.05 11.17 1.35
C ARG A 25 -10.17 9.73 1.86
N GLN A 26 -9.09 8.96 1.81
CA GLN A 26 -9.04 7.60 2.33
C GLN A 26 -9.37 7.53 3.82
N ASN A 27 -8.82 8.44 4.63
CA ASN A 27 -9.12 8.47 6.07
C ASN A 27 -10.63 8.66 6.35
N LYS A 28 -11.33 9.47 5.55
CA LYS A 28 -12.79 9.64 5.66
C LYS A 28 -13.53 8.35 5.30
N LEU A 29 -13.09 7.61 4.29
CA LEU A 29 -13.68 6.33 3.91
C LEU A 29 -13.42 5.27 4.97
N PHE A 30 -12.19 5.16 5.47
CA PHE A 30 -11.82 4.19 6.52
C PHE A 30 -12.52 4.46 7.86
N ALA A 31 -12.93 5.70 8.15
CA ALA A 31 -13.68 6.02 9.36
C ALA A 31 -15.00 5.25 9.49
N ASN A 32 -15.54 4.75 8.38
CA ASN A 32 -16.77 3.95 8.32
C ASN A 32 -16.52 2.44 8.31
N LEU A 33 -15.25 2.00 8.42
CA LEU A 33 -14.86 0.60 8.32
C LEU A 33 -14.29 0.08 9.64
N SER A 34 -14.38 -1.23 9.85
CA SER A 34 -13.76 -1.93 10.99
C SER A 34 -12.25 -2.17 10.83
N ILE A 35 -11.68 -1.76 9.70
CA ILE A 35 -10.26 -1.89 9.36
C ILE A 35 -9.68 -0.49 9.10
N THR A 36 -8.45 -0.26 9.54
CA THR A 36 -7.74 1.00 9.29
C THR A 36 -6.99 0.96 7.95
N SER A 37 -6.59 2.13 7.44
CA SER A 37 -5.78 2.22 6.21
C SER A 37 -4.46 1.45 6.32
N SER A 38 -3.77 1.50 7.48
CA SER A 38 -2.53 0.75 7.71
C SER A 38 -2.77 -0.77 7.73
N GLN A 39 -3.87 -1.21 8.35
CA GLN A 39 -4.26 -2.62 8.36
C GLN A 39 -4.60 -3.11 6.94
N PHE A 40 -5.37 -2.34 6.20
CA PHE A 40 -5.72 -2.65 4.82
C PHE A 40 -4.49 -2.67 3.91
N GLY A 41 -3.62 -1.66 3.99
CA GLY A 41 -2.37 -1.60 3.23
C GLY A 41 -1.49 -2.83 3.47
N LEU A 42 -1.35 -3.27 4.73
CA LEU A 42 -0.61 -4.49 5.05
C LEU A 42 -1.27 -5.74 4.45
N LEU A 43 -2.59 -5.90 4.58
CA LEU A 43 -3.30 -7.05 4.02
C LEU A 43 -3.19 -7.13 2.50
N MET A 44 -3.17 -5.99 1.80
CA MET A 44 -3.05 -5.96 0.34
C MET A 44 -1.75 -6.61 -0.17
N HIS A 45 -0.65 -6.56 0.59
CA HIS A 45 0.58 -7.28 0.24
C HIS A 45 0.41 -8.80 0.18
N PHE A 46 -0.50 -9.34 0.95
CA PHE A 46 -0.78 -10.78 0.94
C PHE A 46 -1.67 -11.20 -0.24
N THR A 47 -2.48 -10.30 -0.78
CA THR A 47 -3.44 -10.63 -1.85
C THR A 47 -2.77 -10.99 -3.17
N HIS A 48 -1.57 -10.45 -3.44
CA HIS A 48 -0.81 -10.76 -4.65
C HIS A 48 -0.30 -12.22 -4.70
N ASN A 49 -0.05 -12.81 -3.53
CA ASN A 49 0.32 -14.22 -3.39
C ASN A 49 -0.21 -14.78 -2.06
N PRO A 50 -1.49 -15.17 -2.00
CA PRO A 50 -2.16 -15.56 -0.76
C PRO A 50 -1.57 -16.81 -0.09
N ILE A 51 -0.89 -17.66 -0.86
CA ILE A 51 -0.25 -18.88 -0.34
C ILE A 51 1.11 -18.60 0.30
N ARG A 52 1.73 -17.45 -0.03
CA ARG A 52 3.04 -17.08 0.51
C ARG A 52 2.94 -16.78 2.00
N SER A 53 3.92 -17.29 2.72
CA SER A 53 4.18 -16.93 4.11
C SER A 53 5.19 -15.79 4.18
N TRP A 54 4.93 -14.81 5.07
CA TRP A 54 5.77 -13.64 5.26
C TRP A 54 6.31 -13.58 6.68
N LEU A 55 7.57 -13.17 6.84
CA LEU A 55 8.11 -12.77 8.14
C LEU A 55 7.80 -11.29 8.43
N VAL A 56 7.70 -10.94 9.72
CA VAL A 56 7.49 -9.52 10.13
C VAL A 56 8.60 -8.62 9.59
N SER A 57 9.85 -9.10 9.58
CA SER A 57 11.01 -8.36 9.05
C SER A 57 10.93 -8.12 7.54
N GLU A 58 10.42 -9.08 6.77
CA GLU A 58 10.20 -8.91 5.33
C GLU A 58 9.12 -7.86 5.06
N LEU A 59 8.02 -7.91 5.80
CA LEU A 59 6.93 -6.93 5.69
C LEU A 59 7.41 -5.53 6.07
N ALA A 60 8.21 -5.39 7.14
CA ALA A 60 8.78 -4.11 7.54
C ALA A 60 9.61 -3.48 6.42
N LYS A 61 10.43 -4.29 5.74
CA LYS A 61 11.26 -3.84 4.61
C LYS A 61 10.41 -3.41 3.41
N VAL A 62 9.44 -4.23 3.00
CA VAL A 62 8.58 -3.95 1.84
C VAL A 62 7.67 -2.75 2.08
N MET A 63 7.15 -2.60 3.30
CA MET A 63 6.27 -1.49 3.69
C MET A 63 7.03 -0.21 4.04
N GLU A 64 8.37 -0.24 4.06
CA GLU A 64 9.23 0.88 4.49
C GLU A 64 8.84 1.42 5.88
N MET A 65 8.45 0.52 6.77
CA MET A 65 8.05 0.83 8.14
C MET A 65 9.04 0.22 9.12
N ASN A 66 9.17 0.85 10.30
CA ASN A 66 9.94 0.23 11.38
C ASN A 66 9.24 -1.05 11.91
N GLN A 67 10.05 -1.98 12.42
CA GLN A 67 9.54 -3.27 12.91
C GLN A 67 8.48 -3.14 14.04
N PRO A 68 8.61 -2.24 15.05
CA PRO A 68 7.58 -2.04 16.05
C PRO A 68 6.22 -1.62 15.46
N GLY A 69 6.23 -0.75 14.44
CA GLY A 69 5.01 -0.33 13.75
C GLY A 69 4.31 -1.49 13.04
N ILE A 70 5.06 -2.30 12.28
CA ILE A 70 4.53 -3.50 11.62
C ILE A 70 4.03 -4.51 12.65
N THR A 71 4.78 -4.77 13.72
CA THR A 71 4.38 -5.72 14.77
C THR A 71 3.03 -5.35 15.38
N LYS A 72 2.79 -4.07 15.65
CA LYS A 72 1.51 -3.58 16.17
C LYS A 72 0.36 -3.87 15.19
N VAL A 73 0.54 -3.56 13.91
CA VAL A 73 -0.50 -3.80 12.88
C VAL A 73 -0.76 -5.29 12.71
N VAL A 74 0.30 -6.11 12.65
CA VAL A 74 0.20 -7.57 12.57
C VAL A 74 -0.58 -8.15 13.75
N THR A 75 -0.26 -7.76 14.99
CA THR A 75 -0.97 -8.21 16.18
C THR A 75 -2.47 -7.92 16.08
N GLN A 76 -2.83 -6.70 15.71
CA GLN A 76 -4.23 -6.31 15.52
C GLN A 76 -4.94 -7.13 14.44
N LEU A 77 -4.25 -7.46 13.34
CA LEU A 77 -4.81 -8.27 12.26
C LEU A 77 -4.99 -9.75 12.66
N VAL A 78 -4.05 -10.29 13.45
CA VAL A 78 -4.18 -11.63 14.03
C VAL A 78 -5.35 -11.69 15.01
N ASP A 79 -5.47 -10.71 15.90
CA ASP A 79 -6.58 -10.61 16.86
C ASP A 79 -7.96 -10.52 16.16
N LYS A 80 -8.01 -9.87 15.00
CA LYS A 80 -9.21 -9.82 14.15
C LYS A 80 -9.44 -11.10 13.33
N GLY A 81 -8.52 -12.06 13.37
CA GLY A 81 -8.56 -13.29 12.57
C GLY A 81 -8.36 -13.06 11.06
N LEU A 82 -7.74 -11.95 10.66
CA LEU A 82 -7.46 -11.61 9.26
C LEU A 82 -6.10 -12.13 8.80
N LEU A 83 -5.17 -12.34 9.73
CA LEU A 83 -3.90 -13.04 9.54
C LEU A 83 -3.82 -14.23 10.50
N LEU A 84 -3.11 -15.26 10.08
CA LEU A 84 -2.66 -16.38 10.90
C LEU A 84 -1.15 -16.21 11.13
N ALA A 85 -0.72 -16.31 12.40
CA ALA A 85 0.68 -16.29 12.79
C ALA A 85 1.08 -17.67 13.32
N THR A 86 2.09 -18.30 12.71
CA THR A 86 2.68 -19.57 13.15
C THR A 86 4.13 -19.36 13.56
N PRO A 87 4.57 -19.88 14.71
CA PRO A 87 5.99 -19.83 15.09
C PRO A 87 6.87 -20.52 14.05
N ASP A 88 8.07 -19.98 13.85
CA ASP A 88 9.10 -20.66 13.08
C ASP A 88 9.60 -21.91 13.83
N THR A 89 9.90 -22.98 13.10
CA THR A 89 10.34 -24.26 13.69
C THR A 89 11.74 -24.22 14.29
N SER A 90 12.59 -23.30 13.81
CA SER A 90 13.99 -23.17 14.23
C SER A 90 14.22 -22.02 15.21
N ASP A 91 13.41 -20.96 15.13
CA ASP A 91 13.50 -19.76 15.98
C ASP A 91 12.10 -19.26 16.36
N GLY A 92 11.64 -19.66 17.54
CA GLY A 92 10.31 -19.28 18.06
C GLY A 92 10.05 -17.77 18.19
N ARG A 93 11.08 -16.93 18.05
CA ARG A 93 10.95 -15.47 18.01
C ARG A 93 10.42 -14.99 16.67
N LYS A 94 10.61 -15.78 15.61
CA LYS A 94 10.11 -15.50 14.28
C LYS A 94 8.70 -16.06 14.11
N LYS A 95 7.87 -15.32 13.42
CA LYS A 95 6.50 -15.75 13.11
C LYS A 95 6.28 -15.66 11.61
N HIS A 96 5.76 -16.75 11.07
CA HIS A 96 5.28 -16.83 9.69
C HIS A 96 3.83 -16.39 9.63
N LEU A 97 3.55 -15.42 8.77
CA LEU A 97 2.25 -14.79 8.63
C LEU A 97 1.61 -15.21 7.32
N LYS A 98 0.35 -15.60 7.36
CA LYS A 98 -0.48 -15.89 6.17
C LYS A 98 -1.80 -15.16 6.29
N ILE A 99 -2.34 -14.74 5.14
CA ILE A 99 -3.69 -14.19 5.11
C ILE A 99 -4.71 -15.33 5.25
N THR A 100 -5.79 -15.06 5.97
CA THR A 100 -6.91 -16.00 6.12
C THR A 100 -7.96 -15.74 5.05
N ASP A 101 -8.89 -16.69 4.84
CA ASP A 101 -10.06 -16.46 3.96
C ASP A 101 -10.87 -15.25 4.41
N LYS A 102 -10.97 -15.03 5.73
CA LYS A 102 -11.61 -13.84 6.29
C LYS A 102 -10.84 -12.57 5.90
N GLY A 103 -9.51 -12.62 5.92
CA GLY A 103 -8.65 -11.53 5.46
C GLY A 103 -8.87 -11.20 3.99
N LEU A 104 -8.86 -12.20 3.11
CA LEU A 104 -9.13 -12.03 1.68
C LEU A 104 -10.52 -11.43 1.42
N LYS A 105 -11.55 -11.94 2.09
CA LYS A 105 -12.91 -11.40 2.00
C LYS A 105 -12.99 -9.96 2.49
N THR A 106 -12.24 -9.62 3.55
CA THR A 106 -12.18 -8.24 4.06
C THR A 106 -11.55 -7.31 3.05
N CYS A 107 -10.45 -7.73 2.39
CA CYS A 107 -9.84 -6.94 1.31
C CYS A 107 -10.82 -6.69 0.17
N SER A 108 -11.50 -7.73 -0.33
CA SER A 108 -12.47 -7.59 -1.42
C SER A 108 -13.63 -6.66 -1.05
N LYS A 109 -14.19 -6.80 0.16
CA LYS A 109 -15.27 -5.92 0.63
C LYS A 109 -14.81 -4.46 0.75
N THR A 110 -13.59 -4.23 1.22
CA THR A 110 -13.02 -2.89 1.35
C THR A 110 -12.81 -2.27 -0.03
N MET A 111 -12.28 -3.02 -0.99
CA MET A 111 -12.12 -2.56 -2.37
C MET A 111 -13.45 -2.21 -3.01
N ASN A 112 -14.46 -3.08 -2.89
CA ASN A 112 -15.80 -2.82 -3.42
C ASN A 112 -16.45 -1.58 -2.78
N PHE A 113 -16.18 -1.32 -1.51
CA PHE A 113 -16.64 -0.11 -0.84
C PHE A 113 -15.97 1.16 -1.39
N PHE A 114 -14.72 1.07 -1.84
CA PHE A 114 -13.99 2.20 -2.42
C PHE A 114 -14.26 2.41 -3.92
N GLU A 115 -14.72 1.38 -4.62
CA GLU A 115 -14.87 1.40 -6.08
C GLU A 115 -15.67 2.61 -6.60
N PRO A 116 -16.85 2.98 -6.04
CA PRO A 116 -17.60 4.14 -6.51
C PRO A 116 -16.83 5.45 -6.36
N ASP A 117 -16.04 5.58 -5.30
CA ASP A 117 -15.21 6.76 -5.07
C ASP A 117 -14.03 6.83 -6.03
N ILE A 118 -13.39 5.70 -6.30
CA ILE A 118 -12.31 5.58 -7.28
C ILE A 118 -12.83 5.96 -8.68
N GLN A 119 -13.99 5.42 -9.09
CA GLN A 119 -14.61 5.75 -10.37
C GLN A 119 -14.93 7.25 -10.47
N ASN A 120 -15.40 7.86 -9.39
CA ASN A 120 -15.69 9.30 -9.37
C ASN A 120 -14.41 10.16 -9.49
N ILE A 121 -13.30 9.77 -8.85
CA ILE A 121 -12.01 10.48 -8.95
C ILE A 121 -11.54 10.55 -10.42
N TYR A 122 -11.70 9.46 -11.14
CA TYR A 122 -11.21 9.34 -12.53
C TYR A 122 -12.29 9.59 -13.59
N SER A 123 -13.47 10.05 -13.22
CA SER A 123 -14.61 10.22 -14.13
C SER A 123 -14.38 11.18 -15.30
N SER A 124 -13.44 12.12 -15.15
CA SER A 124 -13.08 13.09 -16.20
C SER A 124 -11.99 12.62 -17.16
N PHE A 125 -11.39 11.45 -16.91
CA PHE A 125 -10.33 10.90 -17.74
C PHE A 125 -10.91 9.96 -18.81
N ALA A 126 -10.42 10.05 -20.03
CA ALA A 126 -10.66 9.04 -21.04
C ALA A 126 -9.81 7.78 -20.77
N ASN A 127 -10.19 6.65 -21.37
CA ASN A 127 -9.48 5.37 -21.13
C ASN A 127 -8.02 5.40 -21.57
N ASP A 128 -7.70 6.07 -22.65
CA ASP A 128 -6.34 6.25 -23.17
C ASP A 128 -5.50 7.14 -22.22
N GLU A 129 -6.08 8.21 -21.69
CA GLU A 129 -5.44 9.08 -20.70
C GLU A 129 -5.12 8.32 -19.42
N LEU A 130 -6.03 7.47 -18.93
CA LEU A 130 -5.79 6.61 -17.76
C LEU A 130 -4.69 5.60 -18.01
N SER A 131 -4.70 4.95 -19.17
CA SER A 131 -3.66 3.98 -19.56
C SER A 131 -2.28 4.65 -19.67
N GLU A 132 -2.21 5.85 -20.23
CA GLU A 132 -0.96 6.60 -20.30
C GLU A 132 -0.48 7.02 -18.91
N LEU A 133 -1.36 7.49 -18.04
CA LEU A 133 -1.04 7.84 -16.67
C LEU A 133 -0.49 6.63 -15.88
N GLU A 134 -1.15 5.47 -15.99
CA GLU A 134 -0.72 4.21 -15.37
C GLU A 134 0.72 3.86 -15.78
N GLN A 135 1.02 3.81 -17.06
CA GLN A 135 2.35 3.50 -17.59
C GLN A 135 3.43 4.47 -17.08
N ARG A 136 3.11 5.76 -16.99
CA ARG A 136 4.04 6.77 -16.50
C ARG A 136 4.30 6.65 -15.01
N LEU A 137 3.27 6.33 -14.23
CA LEU A 137 3.38 6.07 -12.79
C LEU A 137 4.18 4.79 -12.51
N GLU A 138 3.95 3.71 -13.26
CA GLU A 138 4.73 2.47 -13.15
C GLU A 138 6.21 2.70 -13.45
N LYS A 139 6.52 3.46 -14.49
CA LYS A 139 7.91 3.83 -14.81
C LYS A 139 8.58 4.57 -13.68
N LEU A 140 7.89 5.54 -13.08
CA LEU A 140 8.42 6.32 -11.96
C LEU A 140 8.58 5.46 -10.70
N MET A 141 7.58 4.63 -10.39
CA MET A 141 7.59 3.70 -9.27
C MET A 141 8.78 2.72 -9.38
N THR A 142 8.98 2.13 -10.57
CA THR A 142 10.10 1.19 -10.82
C THR A 142 11.44 1.87 -10.61
N TRP A 143 11.59 3.10 -11.07
CA TRP A 143 12.84 3.85 -10.86
C TRP A 143 13.09 4.13 -9.38
N LEU A 144 12.10 4.59 -8.65
CA LEU A 144 12.20 4.87 -7.20
C LEU A 144 12.50 3.60 -6.41
N ASP A 145 11.85 2.49 -6.75
CA ASP A 145 12.07 1.20 -6.09
C ASP A 145 13.50 0.68 -6.30
N THR A 146 14.01 0.81 -7.52
CA THR A 146 15.37 0.36 -7.87
C THR A 146 16.46 1.25 -7.27
N ASN A 147 16.19 2.54 -7.08
CA ASN A 147 17.18 3.54 -6.64
C ASN A 147 16.89 4.08 -5.24
N ARG A 148 16.29 3.29 -4.37
CA ARG A 148 15.86 3.70 -3.02
C ARG A 148 16.97 4.38 -2.20
N ASP A 149 18.20 3.86 -2.31
CA ASP A 149 19.34 4.28 -1.52
C ASP A 149 20.30 5.21 -2.30
N ASP A 150 20.06 5.43 -3.60
CA ASP A 150 20.87 6.30 -4.46
C ASP A 150 20.35 7.75 -4.45
N ILE A 151 20.51 8.42 -3.31
CA ILE A 151 20.04 9.80 -3.14
C ILE A 151 21.18 10.77 -3.46
N LYS A 152 21.05 11.54 -4.54
CA LYS A 152 22.04 12.55 -4.92
C LYS A 152 21.99 13.74 -3.95
N GLY A 153 23.15 14.11 -3.42
CA GLY A 153 23.29 15.25 -2.51
C GLY A 153 23.32 14.90 -1.02
N LEU A 154 23.31 13.60 -0.69
CA LEU A 154 23.61 13.10 0.67
C LEU A 154 25.02 12.52 0.74
#